data_0773bb2ff4e985378e291852642faf4e
#
_entry.id   0773bb2ff4e985378e291852642faf4e
#
_cell.length_a   1.000
_cell.length_b   1.000
_cell.length_c   1.000
_cell.angle_alpha   90.00
_cell.angle_beta   90.00
_cell.angle_gamma   90.00
#
_symmetry.space_group_name_H-M   'P 1'
#
loop_
_entity.id
_entity.type
_entity.pdbx_description
1 polymer ?
#
loop_
_entity_poly.entity_id
_entity_poly.type
_entity_poly.pdbx_seq_one_letter_code
_entity_poly.pdbx_strand_id
1 'polypeptide(L)'
;MEDGIIISESERFEDIYIRPYNRVNVPAVSFPNDKRRVAYINALAAKFWNGENTVGIKVSKNYVVFIPQKIGRTLKINKVSTGFYISAGSLGGIVPPGAKYRAYPYKGGIAIKRFEPL
;
A
#
# COMPACT_ATOMS: atom_id res chain seq x y z
N MET A 1 -13.47 -10.35 39.00
CA MET A 1 -12.30 -11.19 38.79
C MET A 1 -12.72 -12.40 37.96
N GLU A 2 -12.21 -12.52 36.76
CA GLU A 2 -12.51 -13.67 35.91
C GLU A 2 -11.66 -14.85 36.35
N ASP A 3 -12.31 -16.00 36.57
CA ASP A 3 -11.59 -17.23 36.83
C ASP A 3 -11.00 -17.79 35.54
N GLY A 4 -9.74 -18.15 35.58
CA GLY A 4 -9.09 -18.77 34.44
C GLY A 4 -9.66 -20.15 34.15
N ILE A 5 -9.44 -20.66 32.95
CA ILE A 5 -9.79 -22.01 32.54
C ILE A 5 -8.76 -22.98 33.14
N ILE A 6 -9.23 -24.08 33.72
CA ILE A 6 -8.38 -25.15 34.19
C ILE A 6 -8.15 -26.13 33.04
N ILE A 7 -6.90 -26.25 32.59
CA ILE A 7 -6.50 -27.17 31.54
C ILE A 7 -5.81 -28.37 32.17
N SER A 8 -6.18 -29.59 31.77
CA SER A 8 -5.56 -30.80 32.25
C SER A 8 -4.06 -30.86 31.95
N GLU A 9 -3.24 -31.31 32.90
CA GLU A 9 -1.79 -31.50 32.69
C GLU A 9 -1.47 -32.51 31.58
N SER A 10 -2.43 -33.38 31.22
CA SER A 10 -2.26 -34.33 30.13
C SER A 10 -2.39 -33.70 28.75
N GLU A 11 -2.88 -32.46 28.66
CA GLU A 11 -2.94 -31.75 27.36
C GLU A 11 -1.55 -31.46 26.87
N ARG A 12 -1.33 -31.73 25.62
CA ARG A 12 -0.06 -31.43 24.95
C ARG A 12 -0.25 -30.29 23.96
N PHE A 13 0.51 -29.24 24.15
CA PHE A 13 0.51 -28.09 23.28
C PHE A 13 1.67 -28.19 22.29
N GLU A 14 1.39 -27.95 21.03
CA GLU A 14 2.41 -27.87 20.00
C GLU A 14 2.53 -26.42 19.54
N ASP A 15 3.75 -25.98 19.23
CA ASP A 15 3.97 -24.69 18.66
C ASP A 15 3.44 -24.66 17.23
N ILE A 16 2.65 -23.65 16.92
CA ILE A 16 2.19 -23.42 15.53
C ILE A 16 3.20 -22.51 14.85
N TYR A 17 3.60 -22.91 13.64
CA TYR A 17 4.39 -22.02 12.80
C TYR A 17 3.58 -20.76 12.47
N ILE A 18 3.97 -19.63 13.04
CA ILE A 18 3.38 -18.35 12.75
C ILE A 18 4.13 -17.79 11.54
N ARG A 19 3.45 -17.74 10.40
CA ARG A 19 4.00 -17.05 9.24
C ARG A 19 4.36 -15.64 9.62
N PRO A 20 5.62 -15.21 9.43
CA PRO A 20 5.93 -13.80 9.59
C PRO A 20 4.98 -13.00 8.69
N TYR A 21 4.49 -11.91 9.23
CA TYR A 21 3.62 -10.99 8.51
C TYR A 21 4.25 -10.71 7.14
N ASN A 22 3.48 -10.93 6.06
CA ASN A 22 3.97 -10.77 4.69
C ASN A 22 4.23 -9.29 4.39
N ARG A 23 5.30 -8.76 4.96
CA ARG A 23 5.78 -7.43 4.59
C ARG A 23 6.40 -7.54 3.21
N VAL A 24 5.89 -6.74 2.30
CA VAL A 24 6.53 -6.56 1.00
C VAL A 24 7.88 -5.87 1.27
N ASN A 25 8.98 -6.58 1.07
CA ASN A 25 10.35 -6.08 1.32
C ASN A 25 10.92 -5.25 0.17
N VAL A 26 10.05 -4.76 -0.70
CA VAL A 26 10.42 -3.88 -1.81
C VAL A 26 9.53 -2.64 -1.78
N PRO A 27 9.99 -1.53 -2.38
CA PRO A 27 9.11 -0.40 -2.58
C PRO A 27 7.87 -0.82 -3.35
N ALA A 28 6.70 -0.55 -2.83
CA ALA A 28 5.45 -1.05 -3.42
C ALA A 28 4.27 -0.12 -3.21
N VAL A 29 3.33 -0.18 -4.14
CA VAL A 29 2.02 0.42 -4.06
C VAL A 29 0.99 -0.70 -4.02
N SER A 30 0.13 -0.69 -3.00
CA SER A 30 -0.92 -1.68 -2.81
C SER A 30 -2.29 -1.03 -2.99
N PHE A 31 -3.20 -1.77 -3.60
CA PHE A 31 -4.59 -1.35 -3.77
C PHE A 31 -5.47 -2.30 -2.98
N PRO A 32 -5.70 -2.02 -1.67
CA PRO A 32 -6.47 -2.92 -0.83
C PRO A 32 -7.88 -3.16 -1.39
N ASN A 33 -8.34 -4.40 -1.29
CA ASN A 33 -9.69 -4.77 -1.69
C ASN A 33 -10.66 -4.46 -0.53
N ASP A 34 -10.88 -3.19 -0.27
CA ASP A 34 -11.80 -2.73 0.75
C ASP A 34 -12.64 -1.54 0.24
N LYS A 35 -13.54 -1.07 1.08
CA LYS A 35 -14.45 0.02 0.72
C LYS A 35 -13.78 1.38 0.57
N ARG A 36 -12.55 1.53 1.06
CA ARG A 36 -11.86 2.82 1.09
C ARG A 36 -11.34 3.27 -0.26
N ARG A 37 -11.08 2.34 -1.18
CA ARG A 37 -10.54 2.63 -2.52
C ARG A 37 -9.34 3.56 -2.47
N VAL A 38 -8.30 3.12 -1.77
CA VAL A 38 -7.07 3.87 -1.59
C VAL A 38 -5.92 3.19 -2.31
N ALA A 39 -4.90 3.97 -2.68
CA ALA A 39 -3.58 3.46 -3.01
C ALA A 39 -2.70 3.65 -1.78
N TYR A 40 -2.13 2.57 -1.29
CA TYR A 40 -1.23 2.59 -0.13
C TYR A 40 0.21 2.46 -0.61
N ILE A 41 1.02 3.45 -0.27
CA ILE A 41 2.45 3.52 -0.62
C ILE A 41 3.23 3.13 0.64
N ASN A 42 4.00 2.05 0.57
CA ASN A 42 4.74 1.59 1.74
C ASN A 42 5.93 2.51 2.08
N ALA A 43 6.54 2.28 3.25
CA ALA A 43 7.64 3.12 3.74
C ALA A 43 8.83 3.17 2.78
N LEU A 44 9.14 2.06 2.11
CA LEU A 44 10.24 2.00 1.16
C LEU A 44 9.96 2.85 -0.09
N ALA A 45 8.75 2.78 -0.62
CA ALA A 45 8.33 3.61 -1.75
C ALA A 45 8.17 5.09 -1.37
N ALA A 46 7.73 5.36 -0.15
CA ALA A 46 7.58 6.73 0.35
C ALA A 46 8.90 7.51 0.34
N LYS A 47 10.05 6.82 0.42
CA LYS A 47 11.38 7.45 0.32
C LYS A 47 11.64 8.07 -1.05
N PHE A 48 10.95 7.63 -2.10
CA PHE A 48 11.07 8.22 -3.43
C PHE A 48 10.32 9.54 -3.56
N TRP A 49 9.40 9.81 -2.64
CA TRP A 49 8.54 10.99 -2.69
C TRP A 49 9.31 12.23 -2.26
N ASN A 50 9.29 13.25 -3.08
CA ASN A 50 10.05 14.47 -2.85
C ASN A 50 9.13 15.67 -2.64
N GLY A 51 8.80 15.92 -1.38
CA GLY A 51 8.42 17.22 -0.87
C GLY A 51 6.94 17.57 -0.79
N GLU A 52 6.14 17.39 -1.82
CA GLU A 52 4.78 17.91 -1.84
C GLU A 52 3.79 17.05 -1.05
N ASN A 53 2.79 17.71 -0.45
CA ASN A 53 1.70 17.01 0.25
C ASN A 53 0.50 16.73 -0.66
N THR A 54 0.59 17.07 -1.91
CA THR A 54 -0.44 16.84 -2.91
C THR A 54 0.12 16.06 -4.09
N VAL A 55 -0.70 15.18 -4.64
CA VAL A 55 -0.32 14.25 -5.69
C VAL A 55 -1.21 14.40 -6.90
N GLY A 56 -0.60 14.40 -8.07
CA GLY A 56 -1.31 14.21 -9.34
C GLY A 56 -1.15 12.76 -9.79
N ILE A 57 -2.23 12.16 -10.25
CA ILE A 57 -2.22 10.80 -10.80
C ILE A 57 -2.35 10.89 -12.31
N LYS A 58 -1.43 10.23 -13.02
CA LYS A 58 -1.46 10.15 -14.47
C LYS A 58 -1.36 8.70 -14.90
N VAL A 59 -2.07 8.37 -15.98
CA VAL A 59 -2.15 7.01 -16.50
C VAL A 59 -1.73 7.04 -17.96
N SER A 60 -0.83 6.12 -18.30
CA SER A 60 -0.47 5.83 -19.68
C SER A 60 -0.90 4.41 -20.04
N LYS A 61 -0.58 3.96 -21.25
CA LYS A 61 -0.86 2.58 -21.67
C LYS A 61 -0.27 1.55 -20.70
N ASN A 62 0.94 1.77 -20.21
CA ASN A 62 1.71 0.78 -19.44
C ASN A 62 1.96 1.18 -17.99
N TYR A 63 1.73 2.43 -17.62
CA TYR A 63 2.13 2.95 -16.33
C TYR A 63 1.00 3.71 -15.64
N VAL A 64 1.01 3.67 -14.33
CA VAL A 64 0.33 4.65 -13.48
C VAL A 64 1.42 5.40 -12.73
N VAL A 65 1.38 6.72 -12.73
CA VAL A 65 2.36 7.55 -12.04
C VAL A 65 1.68 8.46 -11.02
N PHE A 66 2.34 8.59 -9.89
CA PHE A 66 1.94 9.45 -8.77
C PHE A 66 3.04 10.50 -8.63
N ILE A 67 2.76 11.73 -8.97
CA ILE A 67 3.77 12.79 -8.97
C ILE A 67 3.40 13.92 -8.02
N PRO A 68 4.39 14.55 -7.35
CA PRO A 68 4.14 15.77 -6.59
C PRO A 68 3.60 16.84 -7.52
N GLN A 69 2.47 17.44 -7.16
CA GLN A 69 1.81 18.43 -8.00
C GLN A 69 1.04 19.41 -7.13
N LYS A 70 1.23 20.70 -7.37
CA LYS A 70 0.53 21.76 -6.63
C LYS A 70 -0.71 22.30 -7.35
N ILE A 71 -0.71 22.26 -8.67
CA ILE A 71 -1.70 22.91 -9.52
C ILE A 71 -2.46 21.86 -10.33
N GLY A 72 -3.73 22.11 -10.59
CA GLY A 72 -4.58 21.21 -11.33
C GLY A 72 -5.33 20.24 -10.42
N ARG A 73 -5.68 19.08 -10.94
CA ARG A 73 -6.39 18.05 -10.18
C ARG A 73 -5.39 17.32 -9.28
N THR A 74 -5.46 17.60 -8.00
CA THR A 74 -4.56 17.02 -7.01
C THR A 74 -5.34 16.33 -5.89
N LEU A 75 -4.69 15.34 -5.28
CA LEU A 75 -5.22 14.62 -4.12
C LEU A 75 -4.28 14.85 -2.95
N LYS A 76 -4.84 14.86 -1.76
CA LYS A 76 -4.05 15.02 -0.54
C LYS A 76 -3.40 13.70 -0.14
N ILE A 77 -2.14 13.79 0.28
CA ILE A 77 -1.44 12.67 0.89
C ILE A 77 -1.87 12.54 2.36
N ASN A 78 -2.17 11.31 2.76
CA ASN A 78 -2.49 10.96 4.14
C ASN A 78 -1.34 10.13 4.73
N LYS A 79 -0.51 10.75 5.55
CA LYS A 79 0.65 10.10 6.14
C LYS A 79 0.24 9.16 7.27
N VAL A 80 0.85 7.99 7.30
CA VAL A 80 0.71 6.99 8.37
C VAL A 80 2.11 6.50 8.77
N SER A 81 2.22 5.77 9.89
CA SER A 81 3.53 5.32 10.41
C SER A 81 4.31 4.44 9.43
N THR A 82 3.64 3.74 8.54
CA THR A 82 4.24 2.76 7.62
C THR A 82 4.29 3.22 6.16
N GLY A 83 4.04 4.49 5.91
CA GLY A 83 4.03 5.05 4.56
C GLY A 83 2.99 6.16 4.40
N PHE A 84 2.28 6.16 3.30
CA PHE A 84 1.14 7.06 3.12
C PHE A 84 0.10 6.44 2.19
N TYR A 85 -1.09 6.99 2.19
CA TYR A 85 -2.14 6.59 1.26
C TYR A 85 -2.80 7.80 0.61
N ILE A 86 -3.38 7.56 -0.55
CA ILE A 86 -4.15 8.55 -1.31
C ILE A 86 -5.46 7.93 -1.77
N SER A 87 -6.47 8.75 -2.01
CA SER A 87 -7.70 8.29 -2.62
C SER A 87 -7.43 7.81 -4.05
N ALA A 88 -7.84 6.60 -4.38
CA ALA A 88 -7.58 5.98 -5.68
C ALA A 88 -8.88 5.57 -6.39
N GLY A 89 -10.01 6.16 -6.03
CA GLY A 89 -11.28 5.87 -6.68
C GLY A 89 -11.25 6.12 -8.19
N SER A 90 -10.46 7.10 -8.63
CA SER A 90 -10.28 7.40 -10.06
C SER A 90 -9.54 6.32 -10.84
N LEU A 91 -8.87 5.39 -10.15
CA LEU A 91 -8.16 4.27 -10.76
C LEU A 91 -9.03 3.00 -10.86
N GLY A 92 -10.30 3.08 -10.47
CA GLY A 92 -11.24 1.98 -10.65
C GLY A 92 -11.35 1.58 -12.12
N GLY A 93 -11.21 0.28 -12.40
CA GLY A 93 -11.17 -0.24 -13.77
C GLY A 93 -9.80 -0.16 -14.45
N ILE A 94 -8.84 0.57 -13.88
CA ILE A 94 -7.46 0.66 -14.39
C ILE A 94 -6.56 -0.31 -13.64
N VAL A 95 -6.75 -0.40 -12.32
CA VAL A 95 -6.00 -1.26 -11.43
C VAL A 95 -6.97 -2.18 -10.71
N PRO A 96 -6.78 -3.52 -10.75
CA PRO A 96 -7.68 -4.44 -10.05
C PRO A 96 -7.55 -4.30 -8.53
N PRO A 97 -8.67 -4.45 -7.79
CA PRO A 97 -8.64 -4.47 -6.33
C PRO A 97 -7.78 -5.60 -5.80
N GLY A 98 -7.08 -5.36 -4.70
CA GLY A 98 -6.22 -6.35 -4.06
C GLY A 98 -4.84 -6.51 -4.70
N ALA A 99 -4.56 -5.83 -5.79
CA ALA A 99 -3.27 -5.92 -6.47
C ALA A 99 -2.19 -5.10 -5.74
N LYS A 100 -0.95 -5.59 -5.84
CA LYS A 100 0.25 -4.91 -5.36
C LYS A 100 1.23 -4.77 -6.51
N TYR A 101 1.92 -3.66 -6.56
CA TYR A 101 2.86 -3.35 -7.64
C TYR A 101 4.17 -2.85 -7.07
N ARG A 102 5.27 -3.20 -7.70
CA ARG A 102 6.55 -2.61 -7.38
C ARG A 102 6.52 -1.12 -7.72
N ALA A 103 7.04 -0.29 -6.82
CA ALA A 103 7.18 1.14 -7.04
C ALA A 103 8.57 1.47 -7.57
N TYR A 104 8.61 2.37 -8.52
CA TYR A 104 9.85 2.90 -9.10
C TYR A 104 9.91 4.41 -8.90
N PRO A 105 11.08 5.00 -8.63
CA PRO A 105 11.17 6.45 -8.57
C PRO A 105 10.92 7.06 -9.96
N TYR A 106 10.14 8.12 -9.97
CA TYR A 106 9.78 8.81 -11.20
C TYR A 106 9.47 10.28 -10.92
N LYS A 107 10.29 11.21 -11.46
CA LYS A 107 10.05 12.67 -11.37
C LYS A 107 9.68 13.19 -9.98
N GLY A 108 10.41 12.76 -8.95
CA GLY A 108 10.11 13.12 -7.56
C GLY A 108 8.94 12.37 -6.94
N GLY A 109 8.32 11.47 -7.68
CA GLY A 109 7.21 10.64 -7.23
C GLY A 109 7.45 9.18 -7.54
N ILE A 110 6.38 8.47 -7.90
CA ILE A 110 6.36 7.01 -7.99
C ILE A 110 5.67 6.59 -9.28
N ALA A 111 6.23 5.58 -9.96
CA ALA A 111 5.60 4.91 -11.08
C ALA A 111 5.38 3.44 -10.76
N ILE A 112 4.30 2.87 -11.28
CA ILE A 112 4.04 1.43 -11.28
C ILE A 112 3.75 0.95 -12.69
N LYS A 113 4.09 -0.31 -12.97
CA LYS A 113 3.78 -0.96 -14.24
C LYS A 113 2.41 -1.62 -14.14
N ARG A 114 1.44 -1.14 -14.92
CA ARG A 114 0.02 -1.51 -14.83
C ARG A 114 -0.26 -3.00 -14.92
N PHE A 115 0.52 -3.72 -15.72
CA PHE A 115 0.25 -5.12 -16.06
C PHE A 115 1.25 -6.08 -15.45
N GLU A 116 2.07 -5.62 -14.51
CA GLU A 116 3.09 -6.43 -13.84
C GLU A 116 2.93 -6.37 -12.32
N PRO A 117 1.84 -6.91 -11.76
CA PRO A 117 1.67 -6.97 -10.30
C PRO A 117 2.72 -7.86 -9.65
N LEU A 118 2.97 -7.59 -8.39
CA LEU A 118 3.83 -8.44 -7.56
C LEU A 118 3.21 -9.81 -7.32
#